data_b2a8b53cedf284855dca2b8001d849ef
#
_entry.id   b2a8b53cedf284855dca2b8001d849ef
#
_cell.length_a   1.000
_cell.length_b   1.000
_cell.length_c   1.000
_cell.angle_alpha   90.00
_cell.angle_beta   90.00
_cell.angle_gamma   90.00
#
_symmetry.space_group_name_H-M   'P 1'
#
loop_
_entity.id
_entity.type
_entity.pdbx_description
1 polymer ?
#
loop_
_entity_poly.entity_id
_entity_poly.type
_entity_poly.pdbx_seq_one_letter_code
_entity_poly.pdbx_strand_id
1 'polypeptide(L)'
;LAVCMMLSVLPVGAFAAEPGAEEQENGVSAQADAAVPEEYIAINEKNFPDENFRDYVAGEWDKDHDKYFSPSEIAAAKWITCDNLWEGQPIKSLKGIEYFTEIWELSCVYNDLTEIDLSHNKKLEYLNCHHNQLKELDVSGLPLLKTFYCGHNELPSIDVSKNEQLEDFDCQDNHLDTLNVSQNKKLVKLSCGDNNLTELDVSENKKLKELGCYRDNLSNLDLGNQTELEWLSCGGNPLSVLDVSANTKLKDLYVSNTNLTELNVSANKNLEDLYVSNTNLTSLDATNNTALEEFKGKDCSYNIAVEGDGKFDLTTLPGHFDASKATATRGGTINGNILTVDPNSKTFRYDYDIGQNNKKMNVVLNVHWHNYQWKHDGTKHWRECTTANCPGLTAEQVAKTTHDYTDATDPYCDTCGYVRSMYSVITGENVTAELEDKVLNVPVAADTKVHLTATVPEGKRFTGWTVKVGGEEKEAGDFLTTPN
;
A
#
# COMPACT_ATOMS: atom_id res chain seq x y z
N LEU A 1 15.51 0.81 -10.25
CA LEU A 1 16.55 -0.21 -10.16
C LEU A 1 16.63 -0.89 -11.51
N ALA A 2 17.81 -0.83 -12.15
CA ALA A 2 18.03 -1.28 -13.51
C ALA A 2 17.83 -2.80 -13.64
N VAL A 3 16.84 -3.19 -14.41
CA VAL A 3 16.73 -4.54 -14.95
C VAL A 3 17.69 -4.60 -16.14
N CYS A 4 18.71 -5.43 -16.01
CA CYS A 4 19.74 -5.62 -17.03
C CYS A 4 19.15 -6.44 -18.17
N MET A 5 18.78 -5.80 -19.29
CA MET A 5 18.48 -6.51 -20.54
C MET A 5 19.78 -6.95 -21.19
N MET A 6 19.97 -8.27 -21.33
CA MET A 6 21.04 -8.79 -22.18
C MET A 6 20.63 -8.67 -23.64
N LEU A 7 21.24 -7.75 -24.34
CA LEU A 7 21.19 -7.66 -25.79
C LEU A 7 22.22 -8.59 -26.40
N SER A 8 21.79 -9.53 -27.24
CA SER A 8 22.64 -10.27 -28.16
C SER A 8 22.93 -9.39 -29.37
N VAL A 9 24.15 -8.88 -29.45
CA VAL A 9 24.66 -8.11 -30.62
C VAL A 9 25.19 -9.06 -31.66
N LEU A 10 24.63 -9.03 -32.86
CA LEU A 10 25.23 -9.58 -34.04
C LEU A 10 25.98 -8.46 -34.80
N PRO A 11 27.16 -8.71 -35.36
CA PRO A 11 27.98 -7.66 -35.97
C PRO A 11 27.52 -7.34 -37.38
N VAL A 12 27.27 -6.07 -37.66
CA VAL A 12 27.08 -5.51 -39.02
C VAL A 12 28.44 -5.46 -39.72
N GLY A 13 28.55 -6.19 -40.83
CA GLY A 13 29.71 -6.16 -41.71
C GLY A 13 29.75 -4.89 -42.55
N ALA A 14 30.84 -4.12 -42.41
CA ALA A 14 31.11 -2.99 -43.28
C ALA A 14 31.53 -3.45 -44.68
N PHE A 15 30.83 -2.98 -45.71
CA PHE A 15 31.32 -3.06 -47.07
C PHE A 15 31.94 -1.72 -47.47
N ALA A 16 33.19 -1.83 -47.91
CA ALA A 16 33.99 -0.73 -48.43
C ALA A 16 33.57 -0.42 -49.88
N ALA A 17 33.48 0.89 -50.17
CA ALA A 17 33.29 1.39 -51.52
C ALA A 17 34.60 1.38 -52.30
N GLU A 18 34.58 0.91 -53.53
CA GLU A 18 35.62 1.19 -54.54
C GLU A 18 35.08 2.15 -55.61
N PRO A 19 35.93 3.03 -56.18
CA PRO A 19 35.50 4.06 -57.11
C PRO A 19 35.77 3.73 -58.58
N GLY A 20 34.86 4.18 -59.46
CA GLY A 20 35.19 4.58 -60.79
C GLY A 20 34.78 3.65 -61.95
N ALA A 21 33.82 4.06 -62.73
CA ALA A 21 33.78 3.83 -64.19
C ALA A 21 32.84 4.90 -64.86
N GLU A 22 33.31 5.37 -65.98
CA GLU A 22 32.94 6.52 -66.75
C GLU A 22 31.52 6.52 -67.31
N GLU A 23 31.00 7.72 -67.51
CA GLU A 23 29.76 8.04 -68.26
C GLU A 23 29.78 7.56 -69.70
N GLN A 24 28.71 6.85 -70.08
CA GLN A 24 28.29 6.79 -71.49
C GLN A 24 26.83 7.17 -71.56
N GLU A 25 26.59 8.37 -72.15
CA GLU A 25 25.28 8.75 -72.64
C GLU A 25 24.73 7.74 -73.62
N ASN A 26 23.64 7.11 -73.30
CA ASN A 26 22.81 6.43 -74.31
C ASN A 26 21.35 6.75 -74.09
N GLY A 27 20.74 7.14 -75.17
CA GLY A 27 19.43 7.70 -75.40
C GLY A 27 18.31 7.12 -74.56
N VAL A 28 17.59 8.06 -73.94
CA VAL A 28 16.31 7.80 -73.27
C VAL A 28 15.26 7.48 -74.31
N SER A 29 14.96 6.20 -74.50
CA SER A 29 13.67 5.81 -75.03
C SER A 29 12.64 6.07 -73.92
N ALA A 30 11.67 6.97 -74.13
CA ALA A 30 10.51 7.10 -73.26
C ALA A 30 9.77 5.75 -73.24
N GLN A 31 10.06 4.95 -72.21
CA GLN A 31 9.21 3.84 -71.84
C GLN A 31 7.93 4.44 -71.31
N ALA A 32 6.81 4.16 -71.93
CA ALA A 32 5.50 4.54 -71.43
C ALA A 32 5.39 4.04 -69.99
N ASP A 33 5.09 4.96 -69.07
CA ASP A 33 4.80 4.63 -67.67
C ASP A 33 3.71 3.55 -67.68
N ALA A 34 4.08 2.31 -67.37
CA ALA A 34 3.11 1.25 -67.10
C ALA A 34 2.32 1.72 -65.90
N ALA A 35 0.99 1.83 -66.04
CA ALA A 35 0.14 2.22 -64.94
C ALA A 35 0.40 1.31 -63.75
N VAL A 36 0.78 1.90 -62.58
CA VAL A 36 0.98 1.16 -61.35
C VAL A 36 -0.34 0.44 -61.03
N PRO A 37 -0.34 -0.87 -60.74
CA PRO A 37 -1.55 -1.60 -60.40
C PRO A 37 -2.26 -0.97 -59.19
N GLU A 38 -3.60 -0.96 -59.18
CA GLU A 38 -4.40 -0.39 -58.07
C GLU A 38 -4.11 -1.06 -56.70
N GLU A 39 -3.59 -2.25 -56.69
CA GLU A 39 -3.22 -3.02 -55.48
C GLU A 39 -1.89 -2.60 -54.84
N TYR A 40 -1.09 -1.75 -55.52
CA TYR A 40 0.18 -1.24 -55.03
C TYR A 40 -0.06 0.00 -54.15
N ILE A 41 0.62 0.06 -53.00
CA ILE A 41 0.49 1.16 -52.05
C ILE A 41 1.65 2.13 -52.25
N ALA A 42 1.34 3.35 -52.71
CA ALA A 42 2.37 4.38 -52.90
C ALA A 42 2.97 4.82 -51.56
N ILE A 43 4.29 4.84 -51.47
CA ILE A 43 5.04 5.31 -50.32
C ILE A 43 5.18 6.82 -50.39
N ASN A 44 4.19 7.52 -49.82
CA ASN A 44 4.08 8.97 -49.87
C ASN A 44 3.41 9.55 -48.63
N GLU A 45 3.39 10.87 -48.52
CA GLU A 45 2.81 11.58 -47.35
C GLU A 45 1.31 11.29 -47.14
N LYS A 46 0.57 10.91 -48.17
CA LYS A 46 -0.86 10.60 -48.07
C LYS A 46 -1.09 9.28 -47.31
N ASN A 47 -0.29 8.24 -47.64
CA ASN A 47 -0.43 6.90 -47.08
C ASN A 47 0.39 6.75 -45.82
N PHE A 48 1.56 7.39 -45.74
CA PHE A 48 2.51 7.39 -44.63
C PHE A 48 2.89 8.85 -44.31
N PRO A 49 2.06 9.59 -43.56
CA PRO A 49 2.27 11.03 -43.32
C PRO A 49 3.52 11.33 -42.48
N ASP A 50 3.87 10.46 -41.55
CA ASP A 50 5.08 10.60 -40.73
C ASP A 50 6.32 10.25 -41.57
N GLU A 51 7.25 11.20 -41.71
CA GLU A 51 8.46 11.04 -42.55
C GLU A 51 9.35 9.94 -42.00
N ASN A 52 9.54 9.88 -40.68
CA ASN A 52 10.42 8.89 -40.03
C ASN A 52 9.86 7.47 -40.18
N PHE A 53 8.53 7.30 -40.00
CA PHE A 53 7.88 6.02 -40.23
C PHE A 53 7.92 5.62 -41.68
N ARG A 54 7.65 6.58 -42.60
CA ARG A 54 7.71 6.35 -44.04
C ARG A 54 9.10 5.91 -44.49
N ASP A 55 10.14 6.60 -44.02
CA ASP A 55 11.53 6.26 -44.38
C ASP A 55 11.93 4.90 -43.81
N TYR A 56 11.49 4.59 -42.58
CA TYR A 56 11.71 3.27 -41.98
C TYR A 56 11.07 2.17 -42.83
N VAL A 57 9.78 2.22 -43.12
CA VAL A 57 9.10 1.16 -43.89
C VAL A 57 9.59 1.06 -45.33
N ALA A 58 9.95 2.19 -45.94
CA ALA A 58 10.58 2.19 -47.26
C ALA A 58 11.93 1.48 -47.28
N GLY A 59 12.78 1.79 -46.30
CA GLY A 59 14.10 1.16 -46.18
C GLY A 59 14.05 -0.36 -45.91
N GLU A 60 13.05 -0.79 -45.10
CA GLU A 60 12.92 -2.18 -44.72
C GLU A 60 12.16 -3.05 -45.74
N TRP A 61 11.12 -2.52 -46.39
CA TRP A 61 10.15 -3.34 -47.10
C TRP A 61 10.00 -3.01 -48.60
N ASP A 62 10.37 -1.81 -49.10
CA ASP A 62 10.47 -1.49 -50.52
C ASP A 62 11.78 -2.07 -51.10
N LYS A 63 11.74 -3.33 -51.54
CA LYS A 63 12.93 -4.07 -51.90
C LYS A 63 13.45 -3.78 -53.29
N ASP A 64 12.59 -3.33 -54.20
CA ASP A 64 12.95 -2.95 -55.56
C ASP A 64 13.14 -1.45 -55.74
N HIS A 65 12.85 -0.67 -54.66
CA HIS A 65 13.02 0.80 -54.58
C HIS A 65 12.20 1.56 -55.61
N ASP A 66 11.03 1.04 -55.96
CA ASP A 66 10.11 1.67 -56.94
C ASP A 66 9.18 2.74 -56.31
N LYS A 67 9.26 2.90 -54.97
CA LYS A 67 8.46 3.78 -54.10
C LYS A 67 6.99 3.36 -53.97
N TYR A 68 6.70 2.11 -54.18
CA TYR A 68 5.43 1.48 -53.91
C TYR A 68 5.66 0.19 -53.11
N PHE A 69 4.67 -0.17 -52.31
CA PHE A 69 4.62 -1.53 -51.78
C PHE A 69 3.76 -2.40 -52.67
N SER A 70 4.34 -3.42 -53.27
CA SER A 70 3.61 -4.48 -53.95
C SER A 70 2.88 -5.38 -52.91
N PRO A 71 1.83 -6.11 -53.31
CA PRO A 71 1.21 -7.12 -52.45
C PRO A 71 2.19 -8.17 -51.89
N SER A 72 3.26 -8.48 -52.62
CA SER A 72 4.28 -9.42 -52.20
C SER A 72 5.19 -8.85 -51.10
N GLU A 73 5.51 -7.57 -51.16
CA GLU A 73 6.30 -6.88 -50.09
C GLU A 73 5.50 -6.72 -48.84
N ILE A 74 4.21 -6.28 -48.97
CA ILE A 74 3.30 -6.26 -47.80
C ILE A 74 3.16 -7.63 -47.16
N ALA A 75 2.97 -8.68 -47.98
CA ALA A 75 2.86 -10.07 -47.47
C ALA A 75 4.15 -10.59 -46.86
N ALA A 76 5.31 -10.09 -47.31
CA ALA A 76 6.63 -10.44 -46.75
C ALA A 76 6.91 -9.76 -45.40
N ALA A 77 6.31 -8.57 -45.16
CA ALA A 77 6.44 -7.88 -43.91
C ALA A 77 5.73 -8.66 -42.77
N LYS A 78 6.51 -9.27 -41.89
CA LYS A 78 6.03 -10.10 -40.79
C LYS A 78 6.20 -9.41 -39.44
N TRP A 79 7.05 -8.40 -39.37
CA TRP A 79 7.36 -7.61 -38.20
C TRP A 79 7.65 -6.16 -38.59
N ILE A 80 7.42 -5.25 -37.66
CA ILE A 80 7.82 -3.84 -37.71
C ILE A 80 8.45 -3.49 -36.37
N THR A 81 9.73 -3.06 -36.41
CA THR A 81 10.50 -2.65 -35.24
C THR A 81 11.09 -1.29 -35.50
N CYS A 82 10.30 -0.27 -35.23
CA CYS A 82 10.64 1.14 -35.46
C CYS A 82 10.95 1.89 -34.15
N ASP A 83 11.71 1.24 -33.27
CA ASP A 83 12.09 1.77 -31.97
C ASP A 83 13.09 2.92 -32.10
N ASN A 84 12.87 4.01 -31.36
CA ASN A 84 13.76 5.17 -31.36
C ASN A 84 14.79 5.09 -30.20
N LEU A 85 15.62 4.06 -30.20
CA LEU A 85 16.61 3.80 -29.15
C LEU A 85 17.88 4.65 -29.21
N TRP A 86 18.14 5.33 -30.34
CA TRP A 86 19.45 5.95 -30.66
C TRP A 86 19.36 7.39 -31.16
N GLU A 87 18.77 8.30 -30.38
CA GLU A 87 18.76 9.75 -30.67
C GLU A 87 18.26 10.11 -32.10
N GLY A 88 17.47 9.26 -32.74
CA GLY A 88 16.76 9.56 -34.00
C GLY A 88 15.65 10.58 -33.81
N GLN A 89 15.03 10.99 -34.89
CA GLN A 89 13.80 11.78 -34.78
C GLN A 89 12.64 10.84 -34.45
N PRO A 90 11.86 11.11 -33.37
CA PRO A 90 10.78 10.23 -32.96
C PRO A 90 9.66 10.18 -33.99
N ILE A 91 9.06 9.01 -34.15
CA ILE A 91 7.84 8.81 -34.94
C ILE A 91 6.66 9.34 -34.13
N LYS A 92 5.79 10.11 -34.78
CA LYS A 92 4.59 10.70 -34.17
C LYS A 92 3.29 10.06 -34.66
N SER A 93 3.35 9.29 -35.74
CA SER A 93 2.19 8.59 -36.30
C SER A 93 2.62 7.32 -37.02
N LEU A 94 1.95 6.22 -36.72
CA LEU A 94 2.09 4.94 -37.42
C LEU A 94 1.03 4.82 -38.56
N LYS A 95 0.38 5.90 -38.99
CA LYS A 95 -0.56 5.82 -40.12
C LYS A 95 0.14 5.24 -41.33
N GLY A 96 -0.50 4.22 -41.95
CA GLY A 96 0.09 3.35 -42.97
C GLY A 96 0.35 1.94 -42.43
N ILE A 97 0.35 1.75 -41.09
CA ILE A 97 0.48 0.43 -40.46
C ILE A 97 -0.67 -0.52 -40.86
N GLU A 98 -1.85 0.05 -41.19
CA GLU A 98 -3.04 -0.69 -41.62
C GLU A 98 -2.82 -1.50 -42.90
N TYR A 99 -1.85 -1.13 -43.72
CA TYR A 99 -1.48 -1.89 -44.93
C TYR A 99 -0.74 -3.19 -44.62
N PHE A 100 -0.02 -3.26 -43.48
CA PHE A 100 0.80 -4.41 -43.08
C PHE A 100 -0.03 -5.45 -42.31
N THR A 101 -1.02 -6.05 -42.97
CA THR A 101 -1.98 -6.97 -42.33
C THR A 101 -1.40 -8.31 -41.90
N GLU A 102 -0.18 -8.63 -42.33
CA GLU A 102 0.48 -9.92 -42.09
C GLU A 102 1.48 -9.90 -40.93
N ILE A 103 1.68 -8.73 -40.29
CA ILE A 103 2.61 -8.62 -39.17
C ILE A 103 2.09 -9.38 -37.95
N TRP A 104 2.98 -10.11 -37.30
CA TRP A 104 2.72 -10.75 -36.01
C TRP A 104 3.47 -10.06 -34.87
N GLU A 105 4.41 -9.15 -35.18
CA GLU A 105 5.20 -8.37 -34.22
C GLU A 105 5.19 -6.88 -34.62
N LEU A 106 4.93 -6.03 -33.62
CA LEU A 106 5.08 -4.58 -33.71
C LEU A 106 5.82 -4.09 -32.47
N SER A 107 6.95 -3.41 -32.70
CA SER A 107 7.68 -2.65 -31.69
C SER A 107 7.87 -1.21 -32.17
N CYS A 108 7.47 -0.23 -31.33
CA CYS A 108 7.56 1.19 -31.60
C CYS A 108 7.95 1.98 -30.34
N VAL A 109 8.92 1.44 -29.61
CA VAL A 109 9.34 1.94 -28.30
C VAL A 109 10.09 3.28 -28.43
N TYR A 110 9.96 4.16 -27.41
CA TYR A 110 10.63 5.47 -27.32
C TYR A 110 10.30 6.42 -28.48
N ASN A 111 9.04 6.49 -28.86
CA ASN A 111 8.54 7.42 -29.86
C ASN A 111 7.61 8.48 -29.23
N ASP A 112 7.06 9.36 -30.04
CA ASP A 112 6.11 10.41 -29.62
C ASP A 112 4.67 10.10 -30.07
N LEU A 113 4.30 8.81 -30.07
CA LEU A 113 2.98 8.37 -30.50
C LEU A 113 1.91 8.80 -29.50
N THR A 114 0.86 9.45 -29.98
CA THR A 114 -0.32 9.82 -29.15
C THR A 114 -1.53 8.92 -29.41
N GLU A 115 -1.51 8.17 -30.51
CA GLU A 115 -2.53 7.20 -30.92
C GLU A 115 -1.92 6.11 -31.80
N ILE A 116 -2.52 4.92 -31.80
CA ILE A 116 -2.17 3.82 -32.73
C ILE A 116 -3.46 3.12 -33.13
N ASP A 117 -3.75 3.03 -34.44
CA ASP A 117 -4.87 2.22 -34.96
C ASP A 117 -4.34 0.85 -35.43
N LEU A 118 -4.69 -0.21 -34.71
CA LEU A 118 -4.32 -1.60 -35.00
C LEU A 118 -5.49 -2.46 -35.50
N SER A 119 -6.61 -1.82 -35.89
CA SER A 119 -7.83 -2.52 -36.31
C SER A 119 -7.63 -3.49 -37.48
N HIS A 120 -6.59 -3.30 -38.28
CA HIS A 120 -6.23 -4.13 -39.45
C HIS A 120 -5.13 -5.15 -39.17
N ASN A 121 -4.42 -5.06 -38.04
CA ASN A 121 -3.25 -5.90 -37.74
C ASN A 121 -3.60 -7.12 -36.87
N LYS A 122 -4.64 -7.86 -37.28
CA LYS A 122 -5.29 -8.93 -36.48
C LYS A 122 -4.41 -10.14 -36.18
N LYS A 123 -3.22 -10.23 -36.81
CA LYS A 123 -2.26 -11.33 -36.62
C LYS A 123 -1.21 -11.03 -35.56
N LEU A 124 -1.27 -9.84 -34.93
CA LEU A 124 -0.32 -9.48 -33.90
C LEU A 124 -0.39 -10.46 -32.72
N GLU A 125 0.78 -11.03 -32.41
CA GLU A 125 1.05 -11.84 -31.24
C GLU A 125 1.93 -11.10 -30.21
N TYR A 126 2.73 -10.14 -30.70
CA TYR A 126 3.62 -9.29 -29.91
C TYR A 126 3.36 -7.82 -30.24
N LEU A 127 3.09 -7.01 -29.22
CA LEU A 127 2.95 -5.56 -29.31
C LEU A 127 3.77 -4.91 -28.20
N ASN A 128 4.72 -4.05 -28.61
CA ASN A 128 5.50 -3.22 -27.70
C ASN A 128 5.42 -1.75 -28.11
N CYS A 129 4.70 -0.98 -27.32
CA CYS A 129 4.55 0.47 -27.50
C CYS A 129 4.97 1.25 -26.24
N HIS A 130 5.91 0.70 -25.45
CA HIS A 130 6.48 1.35 -24.27
C HIS A 130 7.07 2.72 -24.59
N HIS A 131 7.04 3.63 -23.61
CA HIS A 131 7.65 4.96 -23.72
C HIS A 131 7.13 5.75 -24.93
N ASN A 132 5.81 6.01 -24.91
CA ASN A 132 5.11 6.87 -25.83
C ASN A 132 4.21 7.85 -25.05
N GLN A 133 3.26 8.51 -25.72
CA GLN A 133 2.35 9.48 -25.13
C GLN A 133 0.88 9.07 -25.38
N LEU A 134 0.62 7.75 -25.40
CA LEU A 134 -0.70 7.20 -25.70
C LEU A 134 -1.69 7.51 -24.58
N LYS A 135 -2.85 8.05 -24.95
CA LYS A 135 -3.96 8.35 -24.04
C LYS A 135 -5.13 7.37 -24.20
N GLU A 136 -5.14 6.63 -25.27
CA GLU A 136 -6.06 5.52 -25.53
C GLU A 136 -5.36 4.48 -26.39
N LEU A 137 -5.76 3.23 -26.25
CA LEU A 137 -5.26 2.14 -27.07
C LEU A 137 -6.29 1.01 -27.09
N ASP A 138 -6.80 0.68 -28.27
CA ASP A 138 -7.73 -0.43 -28.47
C ASP A 138 -7.00 -1.66 -29.00
N VAL A 139 -6.95 -2.68 -28.16
CA VAL A 139 -6.38 -4.00 -28.50
C VAL A 139 -7.44 -5.09 -28.63
N SER A 140 -8.73 -4.74 -28.58
CA SER A 140 -9.85 -5.69 -28.67
C SER A 140 -9.89 -6.48 -29.97
N GLY A 141 -9.34 -5.89 -31.06
CA GLY A 141 -9.20 -6.51 -32.36
C GLY A 141 -8.03 -7.49 -32.51
N LEU A 142 -7.24 -7.76 -31.44
CA LEU A 142 -6.00 -8.54 -31.45
C LEU A 142 -6.14 -9.87 -30.68
N PRO A 143 -6.92 -10.85 -31.16
CA PRO A 143 -7.23 -12.06 -30.38
C PRO A 143 -6.03 -13.02 -30.21
N LEU A 144 -4.96 -12.82 -30.96
CA LEU A 144 -3.75 -13.67 -30.93
C LEU A 144 -2.66 -13.08 -30.02
N LEU A 145 -2.88 -11.91 -29.41
CA LEU A 145 -1.89 -11.20 -28.63
C LEU A 145 -1.46 -12.02 -27.40
N LYS A 146 -0.16 -12.32 -27.31
CA LYS A 146 0.49 -13.09 -26.26
C LYS A 146 1.35 -12.20 -25.36
N THR A 147 2.07 -11.28 -25.98
CA THR A 147 2.95 -10.32 -25.30
C THR A 147 2.49 -8.92 -25.61
N PHE A 148 2.20 -8.16 -24.56
CA PHE A 148 1.72 -6.81 -24.68
C PHE A 148 2.41 -5.89 -23.68
N TYR A 149 3.19 -4.94 -24.19
CA TYR A 149 3.91 -3.95 -23.41
C TYR A 149 3.46 -2.55 -23.81
N CYS A 150 2.73 -1.88 -22.91
CA CYS A 150 2.23 -0.52 -23.06
C CYS A 150 2.61 0.40 -21.88
N GLY A 151 3.60 0.00 -21.10
CA GLY A 151 4.09 0.80 -19.98
C GLY A 151 4.69 2.12 -20.40
N HIS A 152 4.82 3.06 -19.45
CA HIS A 152 5.34 4.41 -19.67
C HIS A 152 4.57 5.15 -20.78
N ASN A 153 3.25 5.27 -20.58
CA ASN A 153 2.33 6.01 -21.41
C ASN A 153 1.40 6.89 -20.53
N GLU A 154 0.36 7.47 -21.10
CA GLU A 154 -0.62 8.30 -20.40
C GLU A 154 -2.01 7.65 -20.36
N LEU A 155 -2.08 6.30 -20.36
CA LEU A 155 -3.34 5.56 -20.45
C LEU A 155 -4.15 5.66 -19.14
N PRO A 156 -5.38 6.19 -19.15
CA PRO A 156 -6.26 6.18 -17.98
C PRO A 156 -6.97 4.83 -17.78
N SER A 157 -7.04 4.02 -18.82
CA SER A 157 -7.64 2.68 -18.78
C SER A 157 -7.11 1.83 -19.93
N ILE A 158 -7.19 0.50 -19.77
CA ILE A 158 -6.88 -0.49 -20.81
C ILE A 158 -7.83 -1.68 -20.67
N ASP A 159 -8.46 -2.10 -21.78
CA ASP A 159 -9.31 -3.29 -21.82
C ASP A 159 -8.60 -4.43 -22.56
N VAL A 160 -8.19 -5.44 -21.83
CA VAL A 160 -7.55 -6.67 -22.34
C VAL A 160 -8.49 -7.88 -22.31
N SER A 161 -9.80 -7.69 -22.09
CA SER A 161 -10.77 -8.78 -21.92
C SER A 161 -10.93 -9.67 -23.15
N LYS A 162 -10.53 -9.20 -24.34
CA LYS A 162 -10.56 -9.96 -25.59
C LYS A 162 -9.24 -10.64 -25.94
N ASN A 163 -8.19 -10.37 -25.16
CA ASN A 163 -6.85 -10.90 -25.42
C ASN A 163 -6.59 -12.14 -24.54
N GLU A 164 -7.42 -13.18 -24.71
CA GLU A 164 -7.39 -14.40 -23.87
C GLU A 164 -6.07 -15.22 -24.04
N GLN A 165 -5.23 -14.86 -24.99
CA GLN A 165 -3.95 -15.52 -25.23
C GLN A 165 -2.78 -14.84 -24.48
N LEU A 166 -3.02 -13.71 -23.78
CA LEU A 166 -1.98 -12.99 -23.06
C LEU A 166 -1.27 -13.87 -22.04
N GLU A 167 0.05 -13.92 -22.17
CA GLU A 167 1.00 -14.62 -21.31
C GLU A 167 1.92 -13.64 -20.57
N ASP A 168 2.28 -12.52 -21.21
CA ASP A 168 3.14 -11.48 -20.65
C ASP A 168 2.54 -10.10 -20.90
N PHE A 169 2.20 -9.39 -19.83
CA PHE A 169 1.52 -8.09 -19.89
C PHE A 169 2.22 -7.07 -18.99
N ASP A 170 2.66 -5.97 -19.59
CA ASP A 170 3.25 -4.83 -18.91
C ASP A 170 2.49 -3.53 -19.24
N CYS A 171 1.84 -2.97 -18.23
CA CYS A 171 1.15 -1.68 -18.28
C CYS A 171 1.61 -0.74 -17.16
N GLN A 172 2.83 -0.96 -16.64
CA GLN A 172 3.39 -0.10 -15.58
C GLN A 172 3.54 1.36 -16.03
N ASP A 173 3.59 2.29 -15.06
CA ASP A 173 3.78 3.72 -15.29
C ASP A 173 2.78 4.28 -16.32
N ASN A 174 1.51 4.22 -15.92
CA ASN A 174 0.36 4.79 -16.62
C ASN A 174 -0.56 5.50 -15.59
N HIS A 175 -1.80 5.79 -15.93
CA HIS A 175 -2.76 6.44 -15.05
C HIS A 175 -3.98 5.56 -14.76
N LEU A 176 -3.77 4.23 -14.69
CA LEU A 176 -4.86 3.28 -14.52
C LEU A 176 -5.43 3.36 -13.10
N ASP A 177 -6.73 3.64 -12.98
CA ASP A 177 -7.46 3.57 -11.71
C ASP A 177 -7.94 2.12 -11.42
N THR A 178 -8.14 1.32 -12.47
CA THR A 178 -8.59 -0.07 -12.40
C THR A 178 -7.93 -0.92 -13.47
N LEU A 179 -7.74 -2.21 -13.17
CA LEU A 179 -7.23 -3.19 -14.12
C LEU A 179 -7.98 -4.52 -13.97
N ASN A 180 -8.60 -4.99 -15.07
CA ASN A 180 -9.30 -6.27 -15.08
C ASN A 180 -8.57 -7.29 -15.98
N VAL A 181 -7.94 -8.28 -15.36
CA VAL A 181 -7.22 -9.37 -16.03
C VAL A 181 -7.92 -10.74 -15.89
N SER A 182 -9.19 -10.77 -15.46
CA SER A 182 -9.92 -12.02 -15.18
C SER A 182 -10.08 -12.95 -16.39
N GLN A 183 -10.04 -12.41 -17.61
CA GLN A 183 -10.12 -13.21 -18.84
C GLN A 183 -8.75 -13.71 -19.32
N ASN A 184 -7.67 -13.13 -18.82
CA ASN A 184 -6.30 -13.44 -19.26
C ASN A 184 -5.70 -14.61 -18.44
N LYS A 185 -6.36 -15.76 -18.48
CA LYS A 185 -6.05 -16.95 -17.65
C LYS A 185 -4.72 -17.63 -17.99
N LYS A 186 -4.05 -17.16 -19.04
CA LYS A 186 -2.74 -17.65 -19.48
C LYS A 186 -1.59 -16.83 -18.94
N LEU A 187 -1.87 -15.67 -18.28
CA LEU A 187 -0.84 -14.79 -17.76
C LEU A 187 0.15 -15.56 -16.88
N VAL A 188 1.42 -15.40 -17.25
CA VAL A 188 2.59 -15.86 -16.53
C VAL A 188 3.31 -14.69 -15.88
N LYS A 189 3.30 -13.52 -16.56
CA LYS A 189 3.90 -12.27 -16.09
C LYS A 189 2.89 -11.15 -16.17
N LEU A 190 2.79 -10.38 -15.08
CA LEU A 190 2.01 -9.14 -15.01
C LEU A 190 2.83 -8.06 -14.32
N SER A 191 3.05 -6.94 -15.01
CA SER A 191 3.64 -5.72 -14.48
C SER A 191 2.64 -4.59 -14.62
N CYS A 192 2.12 -4.10 -13.50
CA CYS A 192 1.09 -3.04 -13.47
C CYS A 192 1.38 -1.96 -12.41
N GLY A 193 2.60 -1.94 -11.87
CA GLY A 193 3.00 -0.95 -10.87
C GLY A 193 3.11 0.47 -11.42
N ASP A 194 3.32 1.44 -10.52
CA ASP A 194 3.36 2.88 -10.85
C ASP A 194 2.07 3.33 -11.60
N ASN A 195 0.90 2.94 -11.04
CA ASN A 195 -0.43 3.36 -11.47
C ASN A 195 -1.22 3.93 -10.27
N ASN A 196 -2.54 4.02 -10.38
CA ASN A 196 -3.41 4.51 -9.30
C ASN A 196 -4.30 3.40 -8.72
N LEU A 197 -3.94 2.13 -8.90
CA LEU A 197 -4.78 0.99 -8.54
C LEU A 197 -5.05 0.95 -7.04
N THR A 198 -6.33 0.90 -6.66
CA THR A 198 -6.76 0.72 -5.26
C THR A 198 -7.09 -0.73 -4.94
N GLU A 199 -7.34 -1.54 -5.96
CA GLU A 199 -7.59 -2.98 -5.90
C GLU A 199 -6.98 -3.69 -7.11
N LEU A 200 -6.59 -4.94 -6.92
CA LEU A 200 -6.08 -5.81 -7.99
C LEU A 200 -6.56 -7.24 -7.74
N ASP A 201 -7.43 -7.76 -8.60
CA ASP A 201 -7.90 -9.14 -8.56
C ASP A 201 -7.14 -9.99 -9.60
N VAL A 202 -6.30 -10.88 -9.11
CA VAL A 202 -5.55 -11.85 -9.92
C VAL A 202 -6.02 -13.29 -9.70
N SER A 203 -7.18 -13.51 -9.05
CA SER A 203 -7.66 -14.83 -8.63
C SER A 203 -7.81 -15.84 -9.77
N GLU A 204 -8.08 -15.37 -11.00
CA GLU A 204 -8.19 -16.21 -12.19
C GLU A 204 -6.83 -16.46 -12.89
N ASN A 205 -5.79 -15.71 -12.54
CA ASN A 205 -4.46 -15.78 -13.18
C ASN A 205 -3.54 -16.79 -12.46
N LYS A 206 -3.99 -18.05 -12.39
CA LYS A 206 -3.36 -19.12 -11.59
C LYS A 206 -1.98 -19.57 -12.10
N LYS A 207 -1.56 -19.09 -13.28
CA LYS A 207 -0.26 -19.39 -13.89
C LYS A 207 0.79 -18.32 -13.63
N LEU A 208 0.43 -17.25 -12.92
CA LEU A 208 1.36 -16.17 -12.62
C LEU A 208 2.58 -16.69 -11.88
N LYS A 209 3.74 -16.38 -12.44
CA LYS A 209 5.07 -16.57 -11.88
C LYS A 209 5.71 -15.27 -11.46
N GLU A 210 5.41 -14.19 -12.15
CA GLU A 210 5.95 -12.86 -11.87
C GLU A 210 4.80 -11.87 -11.76
N LEU A 211 4.75 -11.14 -10.63
CA LEU A 211 3.77 -10.09 -10.36
C LEU A 211 4.46 -8.84 -9.82
N GLY A 212 4.40 -7.75 -10.61
CA GLY A 212 4.82 -6.40 -10.24
C GLY A 212 3.60 -5.48 -10.14
N CYS A 213 3.24 -5.09 -8.91
CA CYS A 213 2.16 -4.14 -8.62
C CYS A 213 2.62 -3.11 -7.58
N TYR A 214 3.84 -2.63 -7.74
CA TYR A 214 4.48 -1.71 -6.82
C TYR A 214 4.05 -0.26 -7.06
N ARG A 215 4.11 0.59 -5.99
CA ARG A 215 3.78 2.03 -6.05
C ARG A 215 2.39 2.34 -6.61
N ASP A 216 1.42 1.57 -6.16
CA ASP A 216 0.00 1.81 -6.34
C ASP A 216 -0.64 2.25 -5.01
N ASN A 217 -1.96 2.18 -4.91
CA ASN A 217 -2.70 2.49 -3.69
C ASN A 217 -3.36 1.24 -3.09
N LEU A 218 -2.75 0.06 -3.31
CA LEU A 218 -3.31 -1.22 -2.84
C LEU A 218 -3.24 -1.32 -1.32
N SER A 219 -4.39 -1.42 -0.66
CA SER A 219 -4.48 -1.67 0.77
C SER A 219 -4.60 -3.16 1.12
N ASN A 220 -4.92 -3.99 0.16
CA ASN A 220 -5.01 -5.45 0.25
C ASN A 220 -4.54 -6.10 -1.05
N LEU A 221 -3.97 -7.30 -0.96
CA LEU A 221 -3.57 -8.12 -2.11
C LEU A 221 -3.75 -9.60 -1.75
N ASP A 222 -4.70 -10.28 -2.41
CA ASP A 222 -4.95 -11.71 -2.23
C ASP A 222 -4.16 -12.53 -3.26
N LEU A 223 -3.26 -13.38 -2.76
CA LEU A 223 -2.39 -14.25 -3.55
C LEU A 223 -2.63 -15.75 -3.30
N GLY A 224 -3.75 -16.09 -2.67
CA GLY A 224 -4.04 -17.48 -2.30
C GLY A 224 -4.14 -18.46 -3.47
N ASN A 225 -4.39 -17.99 -4.68
CA ASN A 225 -4.50 -18.80 -5.89
C ASN A 225 -3.22 -18.81 -6.75
N GLN A 226 -2.21 -17.97 -6.46
CA GLN A 226 -0.98 -17.83 -7.26
C GLN A 226 0.13 -18.75 -6.77
N THR A 227 -0.15 -20.04 -6.75
CA THR A 227 0.77 -21.07 -6.21
C THR A 227 2.05 -21.29 -7.05
N GLU A 228 2.07 -20.75 -8.27
CA GLU A 228 3.24 -20.80 -9.18
C GLU A 228 4.15 -19.57 -9.03
N LEU A 229 3.80 -18.60 -8.16
CA LEU A 229 4.51 -17.33 -8.04
C LEU A 229 5.94 -17.53 -7.57
N GLU A 230 6.90 -17.03 -8.36
CA GLU A 230 8.34 -17.08 -8.11
C GLU A 230 8.90 -15.70 -7.76
N TRP A 231 8.34 -14.63 -8.31
CA TRP A 231 8.76 -13.25 -8.10
C TRP A 231 7.56 -12.35 -7.77
N LEU A 232 7.65 -11.59 -6.67
CA LEU A 232 6.63 -10.64 -6.23
C LEU A 232 7.25 -9.30 -5.85
N SER A 233 6.81 -8.24 -6.51
CA SER A 233 7.10 -6.85 -6.12
C SER A 233 5.80 -6.09 -5.88
N CYS A 234 5.46 -5.84 -4.63
CA CYS A 234 4.28 -5.06 -4.21
C CYS A 234 4.63 -3.93 -3.23
N GLY A 235 5.89 -3.55 -3.18
CA GLY A 235 6.36 -2.43 -2.37
C GLY A 235 5.79 -1.08 -2.78
N GLY A 236 5.83 -0.10 -1.88
CA GLY A 236 5.29 1.24 -2.16
C GLY A 236 3.76 1.33 -2.11
N ASN A 237 3.10 0.32 -1.57
CA ASN A 237 1.65 0.26 -1.37
C ASN A 237 1.29 0.41 0.13
N PRO A 238 0.11 0.89 0.51
CA PRO A 238 -0.33 0.97 1.90
C PRO A 238 -0.77 -0.38 2.49
N LEU A 239 -0.19 -1.50 2.04
CA LEU A 239 -0.49 -2.84 2.55
C LEU A 239 -0.16 -2.94 4.04
N SER A 240 -1.14 -3.32 4.86
CA SER A 240 -0.95 -3.57 6.30
C SER A 240 -0.85 -5.06 6.63
N VAL A 241 -1.31 -5.92 5.73
CA VAL A 241 -1.27 -7.38 5.81
C VAL A 241 -0.88 -7.94 4.44
N LEU A 242 -0.07 -8.99 4.42
CA LEU A 242 0.25 -9.76 3.23
C LEU A 242 0.45 -11.22 3.61
N ASP A 243 -0.37 -12.10 3.04
CA ASP A 243 -0.22 -13.54 3.20
C ASP A 243 0.43 -14.16 1.94
N VAL A 244 1.62 -14.70 2.11
CA VAL A 244 2.39 -15.40 1.07
C VAL A 244 2.52 -16.90 1.35
N SER A 245 1.73 -17.44 2.27
CA SER A 245 1.85 -18.84 2.72
C SER A 245 1.54 -19.85 1.61
N ALA A 246 0.68 -19.48 0.64
CA ALA A 246 0.36 -20.31 -0.53
C ALA A 246 1.46 -20.27 -1.61
N ASN A 247 2.30 -19.23 -1.62
CA ASN A 247 3.27 -18.96 -2.67
C ASN A 247 4.62 -19.62 -2.36
N THR A 248 4.63 -20.93 -2.19
CA THR A 248 5.79 -21.70 -1.72
C THR A 248 6.97 -21.76 -2.71
N LYS A 249 6.77 -21.29 -3.93
CA LYS A 249 7.81 -21.20 -4.97
C LYS A 249 8.53 -19.85 -5.02
N LEU A 250 8.10 -18.88 -4.20
CA LEU A 250 8.71 -17.55 -4.15
C LEU A 250 10.22 -17.64 -3.89
N LYS A 251 10.96 -16.96 -4.77
CA LYS A 251 12.40 -16.71 -4.70
C LYS A 251 12.67 -15.26 -4.31
N ASP A 252 11.90 -14.35 -4.87
CA ASP A 252 12.10 -12.92 -4.71
C ASP A 252 10.84 -12.28 -4.13
N LEU A 253 10.98 -11.56 -3.01
CA LEU A 253 9.90 -10.86 -2.33
C LEU A 253 10.30 -9.42 -1.99
N TYR A 254 9.69 -8.45 -2.68
CA TYR A 254 9.95 -7.02 -2.51
C TYR A 254 8.70 -6.32 -1.96
N VAL A 255 8.71 -6.04 -0.64
CA VAL A 255 7.59 -5.41 0.10
C VAL A 255 8.00 -4.13 0.81
N SER A 256 9.12 -3.53 0.41
CA SER A 256 9.61 -2.28 0.98
C SER A 256 8.60 -1.14 0.82
N ASN A 257 8.60 -0.17 1.75
CA ASN A 257 7.68 0.98 1.74
C ASN A 257 6.21 0.57 1.84
N THR A 258 5.89 -0.36 2.74
CA THR A 258 4.52 -0.78 3.08
C THR A 258 4.22 -0.55 4.57
N ASN A 259 2.95 -0.69 4.96
CA ASN A 259 2.52 -0.56 6.35
C ASN A 259 2.51 -1.91 7.11
N LEU A 260 3.18 -2.94 6.60
CA LEU A 260 3.21 -4.27 7.22
C LEU A 260 3.75 -4.20 8.65
N THR A 261 2.99 -4.71 9.61
CA THR A 261 3.41 -4.86 11.01
C THR A 261 3.94 -6.26 11.30
N GLU A 262 3.58 -7.23 10.49
CA GLU A 262 4.04 -8.62 10.53
C GLU A 262 4.14 -9.22 9.13
N LEU A 263 5.06 -10.15 8.95
CA LEU A 263 5.27 -10.89 7.71
C LEU A 263 5.73 -12.30 8.05
N ASN A 264 4.97 -13.31 7.62
CA ASN A 264 5.32 -14.70 7.81
C ASN A 264 5.84 -15.30 6.49
N VAL A 265 7.15 -15.60 6.45
CA VAL A 265 7.83 -16.19 5.30
C VAL A 265 8.23 -17.67 5.52
N SER A 266 7.73 -18.29 6.58
CA SER A 266 8.14 -19.65 6.98
C SER A 266 7.82 -20.74 5.93
N ALA A 267 6.81 -20.50 5.08
CA ALA A 267 6.43 -21.40 3.99
C ALA A 267 7.29 -21.21 2.73
N ASN A 268 7.94 -20.06 2.57
CA ASN A 268 8.66 -19.65 1.35
C ASN A 268 10.14 -20.05 1.43
N LYS A 269 10.39 -21.37 1.49
CA LYS A 269 11.73 -21.93 1.73
C LYS A 269 12.75 -21.67 0.62
N ASN A 270 12.26 -21.28 -0.56
CA ASN A 270 13.07 -20.99 -1.74
C ASN A 270 13.45 -19.50 -1.85
N LEU A 271 13.11 -18.66 -0.85
CA LEU A 271 13.44 -17.24 -0.87
C LEU A 271 14.95 -17.04 -0.94
N GLU A 272 15.38 -16.34 -2.00
CA GLU A 272 16.73 -15.90 -2.28
C GLU A 272 16.89 -14.42 -1.93
N ASP A 273 15.91 -13.59 -2.32
CA ASP A 273 15.88 -12.15 -2.08
C ASP A 273 14.66 -11.73 -1.24
N LEU A 274 14.90 -10.97 -0.16
CA LEU A 274 13.83 -10.44 0.70
C LEU A 274 14.09 -8.98 1.09
N TYR A 275 13.24 -8.05 0.59
CA TYR A 275 13.35 -6.62 0.85
C TYR A 275 12.12 -6.12 1.62
N VAL A 276 12.35 -5.69 2.87
CA VAL A 276 11.32 -5.23 3.82
C VAL A 276 11.63 -3.83 4.39
N SER A 277 12.50 -3.07 3.73
CA SER A 277 12.89 -1.73 4.22
C SER A 277 11.71 -0.76 4.26
N ASN A 278 11.72 0.19 5.21
CA ASN A 278 10.65 1.18 5.39
C ASN A 278 9.26 0.54 5.58
N THR A 279 9.18 -0.51 6.39
CA THR A 279 7.93 -1.13 6.84
C THR A 279 7.67 -0.82 8.32
N ASN A 280 6.53 -1.27 8.85
CA ASN A 280 6.23 -1.19 10.28
C ASN A 280 6.62 -2.48 11.03
N LEU A 281 7.44 -3.35 10.43
CA LEU A 281 7.91 -4.57 11.07
C LEU A 281 8.80 -4.26 12.27
N THR A 282 8.54 -4.95 13.38
CA THR A 282 9.38 -4.90 14.59
C THR A 282 10.24 -6.13 14.75
N SER A 283 9.87 -7.22 14.10
CA SER A 283 10.56 -8.50 14.08
C SER A 283 10.33 -9.22 12.77
N LEU A 284 11.18 -10.19 12.47
CA LEU A 284 11.04 -11.09 11.33
C LEU A 284 11.75 -12.39 11.65
N ASP A 285 11.10 -13.52 11.39
CA ASP A 285 11.73 -14.83 11.49
C ASP A 285 11.91 -15.45 10.09
N ALA A 286 13.14 -15.46 9.63
CA ALA A 286 13.55 -16.06 8.37
C ALA A 286 14.36 -17.37 8.58
N THR A 287 14.26 -18.00 9.74
CA THR A 287 15.03 -19.21 10.09
C THR A 287 14.85 -20.34 9.08
N ASN A 288 13.67 -20.44 8.48
CA ASN A 288 13.34 -21.45 7.48
C ASN A 288 13.80 -21.12 6.04
N ASN A 289 14.21 -19.86 5.80
CA ASN A 289 14.59 -19.39 4.45
C ASN A 289 16.08 -19.57 4.22
N THR A 290 16.52 -20.83 4.17
CA THR A 290 17.96 -21.18 4.12
C THR A 290 18.63 -20.86 2.80
N ALA A 291 17.86 -20.58 1.76
CA ALA A 291 18.34 -20.13 0.45
C ALA A 291 18.57 -18.60 0.38
N LEU A 292 18.26 -17.85 1.46
CA LEU A 292 18.28 -16.39 1.45
C LEU A 292 19.69 -15.83 1.21
N GLU A 293 19.90 -15.25 0.04
CA GLU A 293 21.15 -14.64 -0.38
C GLU A 293 21.20 -13.15 -0.07
N GLU A 294 20.17 -12.38 -0.47
CA GLU A 294 20.10 -10.95 -0.21
C GLU A 294 18.95 -10.60 0.74
N PHE A 295 19.23 -9.73 1.69
CA PHE A 295 18.25 -9.20 2.64
C PHE A 295 18.40 -7.69 2.80
N LYS A 296 17.30 -6.95 2.67
CA LYS A 296 17.22 -5.52 2.95
C LYS A 296 16.08 -5.22 3.92
N GLY A 297 16.44 -4.87 5.16
CA GLY A 297 15.51 -4.52 6.23
C GLY A 297 16.00 -3.29 7.00
N LYS A 298 16.11 -2.14 6.30
CA LYS A 298 16.54 -0.86 6.90
C LYS A 298 15.34 0.04 7.17
N ASP A 299 15.48 0.87 8.22
CA ASP A 299 14.52 1.92 8.54
C ASP A 299 13.08 1.41 8.73
N CYS A 300 12.92 0.15 9.18
CA CYS A 300 11.66 -0.35 9.66
C CYS A 300 11.28 0.44 10.91
N SER A 301 10.03 0.90 11.05
CA SER A 301 9.67 1.77 12.15
C SER A 301 8.30 1.47 12.73
N TYR A 302 8.19 1.59 14.06
CA TYR A 302 6.94 1.38 14.78
C TYR A 302 6.78 2.42 15.88
N ASN A 303 5.54 2.80 16.18
CA ASN A 303 5.27 3.79 17.20
C ASN A 303 4.97 3.10 18.54
N ILE A 304 5.68 3.49 19.58
CA ILE A 304 5.43 3.04 20.95
C ILE A 304 5.15 4.21 21.87
N ALA A 305 4.48 3.92 22.98
CA ALA A 305 4.23 4.89 24.02
C ALA A 305 4.86 4.42 25.34
N VAL A 306 5.52 5.32 26.03
CA VAL A 306 6.11 5.07 27.36
C VAL A 306 5.61 6.08 28.38
N GLU A 307 5.60 5.69 29.63
CA GLU A 307 5.31 6.58 30.77
C GLU A 307 6.61 7.13 31.39
N GLY A 308 6.48 7.84 32.50
CA GLY A 308 7.59 8.56 33.15
C GLY A 308 8.81 7.73 33.56
N ASP A 309 8.67 6.40 33.71
CA ASP A 309 9.79 5.49 34.00
C ASP A 309 10.52 5.00 32.72
N GLY A 310 9.98 5.37 31.53
CA GLY A 310 10.56 5.03 30.23
C GLY A 310 10.49 3.56 29.87
N LYS A 311 9.73 2.74 30.60
CA LYS A 311 9.65 1.30 30.36
C LYS A 311 8.58 0.94 29.33
N PHE A 312 8.90 -0.08 28.54
CA PHE A 312 7.99 -0.65 27.55
C PHE A 312 8.18 -2.17 27.50
N ASP A 313 7.08 -2.91 27.53
CA ASP A 313 7.10 -4.36 27.40
C ASP A 313 7.15 -4.74 25.90
N LEU A 314 8.30 -5.27 25.47
CA LEU A 314 8.56 -5.66 24.08
C LEU A 314 7.68 -6.82 23.61
N THR A 315 7.07 -7.60 24.53
CA THR A 315 6.14 -8.68 24.15
C THR A 315 4.83 -8.15 23.55
N THR A 316 4.57 -6.86 23.72
CA THR A 316 3.39 -6.18 23.14
C THR A 316 3.61 -5.72 21.70
N LEU A 317 4.84 -5.80 21.18
CA LEU A 317 5.14 -5.49 19.77
C LEU A 317 4.51 -6.54 18.86
N PRO A 318 4.08 -6.16 17.65
CA PRO A 318 3.56 -7.10 16.67
C PRO A 318 4.64 -8.08 16.17
N GLY A 319 4.21 -9.17 15.51
CA GLY A 319 5.10 -10.07 14.78
C GLY A 319 5.86 -11.08 15.67
N HIS A 320 5.31 -11.45 16.85
CA HIS A 320 5.92 -12.43 17.75
C HIS A 320 7.37 -12.08 18.16
N PHE A 321 7.56 -10.86 18.64
CA PHE A 321 8.85 -10.30 18.99
C PHE A 321 9.61 -11.18 20.02
N ASP A 322 10.85 -11.54 19.69
CA ASP A 322 11.78 -12.26 20.58
C ASP A 322 12.91 -11.33 21.02
N ALA A 323 12.87 -10.88 22.26
CA ALA A 323 13.87 -9.94 22.81
C ALA A 323 15.30 -10.48 22.76
N SER A 324 15.50 -11.81 22.73
CA SER A 324 16.84 -12.42 22.66
C SER A 324 17.53 -12.19 21.31
N LYS A 325 16.74 -11.92 20.26
CA LYS A 325 17.21 -11.60 18.91
C LYS A 325 17.47 -10.10 18.69
N ALA A 326 17.06 -9.25 19.64
CA ALA A 326 17.20 -7.80 19.54
C ALA A 326 18.46 -7.28 20.24
N THR A 327 19.22 -6.44 19.58
CA THR A 327 20.41 -5.77 20.13
C THR A 327 20.18 -4.26 20.08
N ALA A 328 20.07 -3.63 21.26
CA ALA A 328 19.93 -2.16 21.37
C ALA A 328 21.17 -1.46 20.78
N THR A 329 20.94 -0.46 19.92
CA THR A 329 22.00 0.30 19.27
C THR A 329 22.01 1.77 19.70
N ARG A 330 20.85 2.33 20.10
CA ARG A 330 20.71 3.72 20.52
C ARG A 330 19.39 4.01 21.22
N GLY A 331 19.44 4.90 22.22
CA GLY A 331 18.25 5.53 22.83
C GLY A 331 17.68 4.77 24.01
N GLY A 332 18.40 3.80 24.56
CA GLY A 332 17.99 3.02 25.74
C GLY A 332 18.65 1.65 25.82
N THR A 333 18.12 0.78 26.66
CA THR A 333 18.62 -0.58 26.90
C THR A 333 17.51 -1.60 26.90
N ILE A 334 17.82 -2.83 26.51
CA ILE A 334 16.92 -4.00 26.60
C ILE A 334 17.43 -4.90 27.72
N ASN A 335 16.55 -5.29 28.65
CA ASN A 335 16.81 -6.27 29.67
C ASN A 335 15.67 -7.31 29.76
N GLY A 336 15.91 -8.50 29.24
CA GLY A 336 14.84 -9.46 28.99
C GLY A 336 13.80 -8.85 28.01
N ASN A 337 12.54 -8.89 28.39
CA ASN A 337 11.46 -8.36 27.58
C ASN A 337 11.18 -6.87 27.85
N ILE A 338 11.94 -6.22 28.71
CA ILE A 338 11.71 -4.82 29.05
C ILE A 338 12.73 -3.91 28.36
N LEU A 339 12.22 -3.03 27.54
CA LEU A 339 12.94 -1.87 27.05
C LEU A 339 12.90 -0.76 28.10
N THR A 340 14.04 -0.13 28.38
CA THR A 340 14.12 1.13 29.12
C THR A 340 14.65 2.19 28.17
N VAL A 341 13.81 3.15 27.83
CA VAL A 341 14.13 4.27 26.94
C VAL A 341 14.90 5.35 27.73
N ASP A 342 15.95 5.88 27.13
CA ASP A 342 16.71 7.01 27.73
C ASP A 342 15.79 8.22 27.92
N PRO A 343 15.90 8.95 29.04
CA PRO A 343 15.06 10.10 29.31
C PRO A 343 15.02 11.10 28.15
N ASN A 344 13.80 11.51 27.75
CA ASN A 344 13.54 12.45 26.64
C ASN A 344 13.96 11.95 25.25
N SER A 345 14.40 10.72 25.08
CA SER A 345 14.63 10.16 23.76
C SER A 345 13.32 10.05 22.96
N LYS A 346 13.35 10.52 21.71
CA LYS A 346 12.20 10.42 20.78
C LYS A 346 12.24 9.15 19.96
N THR A 347 13.34 8.42 19.99
CA THR A 347 13.52 7.19 19.24
C THR A 347 14.37 6.21 20.01
N PHE A 348 14.04 4.95 19.87
CA PHE A 348 14.89 3.83 20.28
C PHE A 348 15.24 3.02 19.05
N ARG A 349 16.48 2.52 18.93
CA ARG A 349 16.94 1.76 17.78
C ARG A 349 17.54 0.42 18.23
N TYR A 350 17.25 -0.60 17.45
CA TYR A 350 17.86 -1.92 17.61
C TYR A 350 18.06 -2.62 16.28
N ASP A 351 18.99 -3.56 16.28
CA ASP A 351 19.16 -4.53 15.22
C ASP A 351 18.50 -5.83 15.66
N TYR A 352 17.65 -6.39 14.81
CA TYR A 352 16.95 -7.65 15.05
C TYR A 352 17.54 -8.75 14.18
N ASP A 353 18.04 -9.83 14.80
CA ASP A 353 18.56 -11.01 14.10
C ASP A 353 17.41 -11.82 13.51
N ILE A 354 17.36 -11.94 12.20
CA ILE A 354 16.29 -12.68 11.50
C ILE A 354 16.53 -14.19 11.43
N GLY A 355 17.64 -14.69 12.01
CA GLY A 355 17.97 -16.10 12.08
C GLY A 355 18.69 -16.65 10.84
N GLN A 356 19.20 -15.79 9.94
CA GLN A 356 19.92 -16.19 8.74
C GLN A 356 21.27 -15.45 8.58
N ASN A 357 22.38 -16.21 8.63
CA ASN A 357 23.73 -15.77 8.23
C ASN A 357 24.13 -14.38 8.76
N ASN A 358 23.83 -14.07 10.01
CA ASN A 358 24.03 -12.76 10.63
C ASN A 358 23.28 -11.61 9.95
N LYS A 359 22.26 -11.88 9.13
CA LYS A 359 21.42 -10.86 8.55
C LYS A 359 20.54 -10.22 9.64
N LYS A 360 20.50 -8.89 9.63
CA LYS A 360 19.80 -8.13 10.64
C LYS A 360 18.86 -7.11 10.02
N MET A 361 17.69 -6.99 10.63
CA MET A 361 16.75 -5.91 10.35
C MET A 361 17.04 -4.74 11.28
N ASN A 362 17.14 -3.53 10.75
CA ASN A 362 17.30 -2.32 11.54
C ASN A 362 15.94 -1.71 11.83
N VAL A 363 15.62 -1.54 13.11
CA VAL A 363 14.32 -1.08 13.57
C VAL A 363 14.45 0.19 14.39
N VAL A 364 13.51 1.11 14.16
CA VAL A 364 13.36 2.38 14.87
C VAL A 364 12.02 2.37 15.58
N LEU A 365 12.00 2.33 16.90
CA LEU A 365 10.80 2.62 17.66
C LEU A 365 10.70 4.15 17.83
N ASN A 366 9.65 4.74 17.30
CA ASN A 366 9.33 6.14 17.55
C ASN A 366 8.66 6.24 18.91
N VAL A 367 9.27 6.95 19.84
CA VAL A 367 8.87 6.99 21.25
C VAL A 367 7.98 8.19 21.50
N HIS A 368 6.77 7.91 21.90
CA HIS A 368 5.85 8.91 22.45
C HIS A 368 5.86 8.84 23.97
N TRP A 369 6.24 9.95 24.64
CA TRP A 369 6.20 10.05 26.09
C TRP A 369 4.82 10.52 26.53
N HIS A 370 4.08 9.66 27.23
CA HIS A 370 2.83 10.04 27.83
C HIS A 370 3.06 10.89 29.08
N ASN A 371 2.49 12.08 29.07
CA ASN A 371 2.33 12.89 30.25
C ASN A 371 0.86 12.87 30.66
N TYR A 372 0.49 11.90 31.47
CA TYR A 372 -0.87 11.73 31.91
C TYR A 372 -1.22 12.71 33.00
N GLN A 373 -2.37 13.37 32.84
CA GLN A 373 -3.03 14.11 33.90
C GLN A 373 -4.41 13.51 34.16
N TRP A 374 -4.78 13.51 35.43
CA TRP A 374 -6.13 13.16 35.81
C TRP A 374 -7.11 14.22 35.30
N LYS A 375 -8.15 13.79 34.64
CA LYS A 375 -9.34 14.54 34.26
C LYS A 375 -10.51 13.91 34.95
N HIS A 376 -11.52 14.73 35.24
CA HIS A 376 -12.73 14.29 35.91
C HIS A 376 -13.92 15.14 35.48
N ASP A 377 -15.09 14.59 35.66
CA ASP A 377 -16.39 15.30 35.72
C ASP A 377 -17.01 15.04 37.10
N GLY A 378 -18.25 15.37 37.28
CA GLY A 378 -18.95 15.19 38.57
C GLY A 378 -19.15 13.71 38.99
N THR A 379 -18.92 12.76 38.09
CA THR A 379 -19.26 11.34 38.29
C THR A 379 -18.12 10.40 38.06
N LYS A 380 -17.16 10.75 37.17
CA LYS A 380 -16.10 9.88 36.72
C LYS A 380 -14.77 10.59 36.63
N HIS A 381 -13.70 9.83 36.74
CA HIS A 381 -12.36 10.28 36.46
C HIS A 381 -11.69 9.39 35.39
N TRP A 382 -10.68 9.95 34.72
CA TRP A 382 -9.87 9.25 33.73
C TRP A 382 -8.50 9.90 33.62
N ARG A 383 -7.52 9.15 33.10
CA ARG A 383 -6.19 9.70 32.77
C ARG A 383 -6.19 10.14 31.33
N GLU A 384 -5.79 11.36 31.03
CA GLU A 384 -5.67 11.91 29.71
C GLU A 384 -4.22 12.35 29.42
N CYS A 385 -3.67 11.94 28.29
CA CYS A 385 -2.35 12.39 27.87
C CYS A 385 -2.41 13.85 27.40
N THR A 386 -1.59 14.70 28.00
CA THR A 386 -1.49 16.12 27.64
C THR A 386 -0.42 16.40 26.59
N THR A 387 0.31 15.39 26.14
CA THR A 387 1.31 15.52 25.08
C THR A 387 0.60 15.79 23.74
N ALA A 388 1.01 16.84 23.04
CA ALA A 388 0.45 17.19 21.74
C ALA A 388 0.63 16.04 20.74
N ASN A 389 -0.40 15.76 19.92
CA ASN A 389 -0.41 14.71 18.91
C ASN A 389 -0.17 13.28 19.47
N CYS A 390 -0.71 13.00 20.66
CA CYS A 390 -0.64 11.67 21.24
C CYS A 390 -1.26 10.61 20.30
N PRO A 391 -0.50 9.64 19.78
CA PRO A 391 -1.01 8.68 18.80
C PRO A 391 -1.89 7.58 19.42
N GLY A 392 -1.94 7.50 20.73
CA GLY A 392 -2.62 6.41 21.41
C GLY A 392 -3.71 6.88 22.36
N LEU A 393 -4.84 6.27 22.30
CA LEU A 393 -6.05 6.43 23.09
C LEU A 393 -6.90 7.63 22.61
N THR A 394 -7.79 7.35 21.70
CA THR A 394 -8.97 8.21 21.47
C THR A 394 -9.72 8.33 22.80
N ALA A 395 -10.47 9.41 22.97
CA ALA A 395 -11.29 9.63 24.17
C ALA A 395 -12.25 8.45 24.49
N GLU A 396 -12.50 7.57 23.49
CA GLU A 396 -13.30 6.35 23.62
C GLU A 396 -12.52 5.18 24.23
N GLN A 397 -11.19 5.16 24.10
CA GLN A 397 -10.32 4.11 24.64
C GLN A 397 -9.89 4.36 26.08
N VAL A 398 -10.10 5.56 26.59
CA VAL A 398 -9.82 5.89 27.99
C VAL A 398 -10.94 5.32 28.86
N ALA A 399 -10.61 4.30 29.65
CA ALA A 399 -11.55 3.74 30.63
C ALA A 399 -11.91 4.83 31.65
N LYS A 400 -13.15 5.35 31.57
CA LYS A 400 -13.69 6.27 32.56
C LYS A 400 -14.23 5.49 33.73
N THR A 401 -13.58 5.60 34.88
CA THR A 401 -14.01 4.95 36.11
C THR A 401 -14.76 5.92 37.01
N THR A 402 -15.68 5.42 37.80
CA THR A 402 -16.32 6.22 38.85
C THR A 402 -15.28 6.68 39.87
N HIS A 403 -15.53 7.87 40.45
CA HIS A 403 -14.71 8.34 41.57
C HIS A 403 -14.73 7.32 42.71
N ASP A 404 -13.59 7.04 43.29
CA ASP A 404 -13.46 6.21 44.49
C ASP A 404 -13.15 7.11 45.70
N TYR A 405 -13.77 6.80 46.81
CA TYR A 405 -13.67 7.52 48.06
C TYR A 405 -13.59 6.48 49.16
N THR A 406 -12.77 6.75 50.16
CA THR A 406 -12.61 5.83 51.31
C THR A 406 -13.97 5.54 51.96
N ASP A 407 -14.78 6.58 52.14
CA ASP A 407 -16.13 6.45 52.68
C ASP A 407 -17.03 7.67 52.30
N ALA A 408 -18.24 7.72 52.83
CA ALA A 408 -19.20 8.78 52.52
C ALA A 408 -18.79 10.16 53.09
N THR A 409 -17.86 10.21 54.05
CA THR A 409 -17.38 11.46 54.66
C THR A 409 -16.09 11.99 54.02
N ASP A 410 -15.47 11.22 53.15
CA ASP A 410 -14.28 11.62 52.44
C ASP A 410 -14.61 12.58 51.29
N PRO A 411 -14.14 13.84 51.32
CA PRO A 411 -14.40 14.80 50.26
C PRO A 411 -13.55 14.62 49.03
N TYR A 412 -12.49 13.80 49.06
CA TYR A 412 -11.49 13.68 48.01
C TYR A 412 -11.53 12.33 47.35
N CYS A 413 -11.55 12.30 46.03
CA CYS A 413 -11.31 11.04 45.30
C CYS A 413 -9.88 10.55 45.52
N ASP A 414 -9.69 9.32 46.03
CA ASP A 414 -8.39 8.73 46.35
C ASP A 414 -7.47 8.64 45.14
N THR A 415 -8.05 8.49 43.96
CA THR A 415 -7.29 8.32 42.73
C THR A 415 -6.94 9.64 42.03
N CYS A 416 -7.87 10.59 41.91
CA CYS A 416 -7.67 11.80 41.08
C CYS A 416 -7.67 13.11 41.87
N GLY A 417 -8.00 13.08 43.17
CA GLY A 417 -8.09 14.26 44.02
C GLY A 417 -9.32 15.14 43.76
N TYR A 418 -10.27 14.69 42.93
CA TYR A 418 -11.52 15.44 42.71
C TYR A 418 -12.26 15.65 44.02
N VAL A 419 -12.70 16.87 44.25
CA VAL A 419 -13.45 17.23 45.47
C VAL A 419 -14.94 17.17 45.16
N ARG A 420 -15.65 16.23 45.78
CA ARG A 420 -17.09 16.12 45.65
C ARG A 420 -17.79 17.10 46.61
N SER A 421 -19.01 17.49 46.25
CA SER A 421 -19.85 18.31 47.14
C SER A 421 -20.22 17.54 48.40
N MET A 422 -19.97 18.15 49.53
CA MET A 422 -20.31 17.59 50.84
C MET A 422 -21.47 18.38 51.46
N TYR A 423 -22.35 17.69 52.12
CA TYR A 423 -23.55 18.25 52.71
C TYR A 423 -23.60 17.99 54.22
N SER A 424 -23.82 19.02 55.00
CA SER A 424 -24.04 18.87 56.42
C SER A 424 -25.49 18.48 56.70
N VAL A 425 -25.66 17.42 57.46
CA VAL A 425 -27.00 17.04 58.00
C VAL A 425 -27.19 17.76 59.30
N ILE A 426 -28.13 18.68 59.31
CA ILE A 426 -28.52 19.44 60.54
C ILE A 426 -29.80 18.83 61.05
N THR A 427 -29.76 18.24 62.23
CA THR A 427 -30.94 17.66 62.87
C THR A 427 -31.58 18.65 63.87
N GLY A 428 -32.90 18.59 63.97
CA GLY A 428 -33.65 19.31 65.00
C GLY A 428 -33.55 18.64 66.37
N GLU A 429 -34.25 19.26 67.34
CA GLU A 429 -34.34 18.68 68.66
C GLU A 429 -34.95 17.26 68.61
N ASN A 430 -34.36 16.35 69.39
CA ASN A 430 -34.82 14.99 69.53
C ASN A 430 -34.64 14.10 68.22
N VAL A 431 -33.76 14.52 67.32
CA VAL A 431 -33.43 13.77 66.12
C VAL A 431 -31.91 13.49 66.09
N THR A 432 -31.55 12.27 65.88
CA THR A 432 -30.17 11.84 65.60
C THR A 432 -30.04 11.42 64.14
N ALA A 433 -28.91 11.73 63.52
CA ALA A 433 -28.50 11.22 62.20
C ALA A 433 -27.34 10.26 62.40
N GLU A 434 -27.43 9.12 61.78
CA GLU A 434 -26.43 8.07 61.89
C GLU A 434 -26.02 7.58 60.51
N LEU A 435 -24.74 7.29 60.37
CA LEU A 435 -24.18 6.62 59.20
C LEU A 435 -23.43 5.38 59.73
N GLU A 436 -23.80 4.20 59.26
CA GLU A 436 -23.20 2.94 59.73
C GLU A 436 -23.23 2.79 61.25
N ASP A 437 -24.38 3.01 61.86
CA ASP A 437 -24.64 2.93 63.30
C ASP A 437 -23.80 3.89 64.17
N LYS A 438 -23.21 4.94 63.57
CA LYS A 438 -22.50 5.99 64.29
C LYS A 438 -23.22 7.32 64.14
N VAL A 439 -23.31 8.10 65.21
CA VAL A 439 -23.90 9.44 65.15
C VAL A 439 -23.10 10.29 64.18
N LEU A 440 -23.81 10.85 63.17
CA LEU A 440 -23.22 11.65 62.11
C LEU A 440 -23.03 13.09 62.62
N ASN A 441 -21.78 13.53 62.70
CA ASN A 441 -21.39 14.89 63.11
C ASN A 441 -20.43 15.56 62.11
N VAL A 442 -20.27 14.98 60.94
CA VAL A 442 -19.44 15.49 59.83
C VAL A 442 -20.26 15.57 58.56
N PRO A 443 -19.88 16.43 57.62
CA PRO A 443 -20.53 16.49 56.29
C PRO A 443 -20.42 15.14 55.55
N VAL A 444 -21.41 14.85 54.72
CA VAL A 444 -21.47 13.66 53.86
C VAL A 444 -21.65 14.03 52.40
N ALA A 445 -21.28 13.14 51.51
CA ALA A 445 -21.47 13.31 50.08
C ALA A 445 -22.96 13.31 49.68
N ALA A 446 -23.26 13.86 48.51
CA ALA A 446 -24.55 13.66 47.85
C ALA A 446 -24.86 12.15 47.74
N ASP A 447 -26.14 11.82 47.79
CA ASP A 447 -26.67 10.44 47.72
C ASP A 447 -26.27 9.49 48.85
N THR A 448 -25.63 10.01 49.91
CA THR A 448 -25.37 9.23 51.11
C THR A 448 -26.69 8.96 51.83
N LYS A 449 -27.02 7.71 52.10
CA LYS A 449 -28.18 7.31 52.88
C LYS A 449 -27.87 7.45 54.37
N VAL A 450 -28.50 8.37 55.01
CA VAL A 450 -28.36 8.64 56.47
C VAL A 450 -29.58 8.12 57.16
N HIS A 451 -29.39 7.36 58.22
CA HIS A 451 -30.49 6.92 59.06
C HIS A 451 -30.86 8.01 60.07
N LEU A 452 -32.12 8.36 60.08
CA LEU A 452 -32.66 9.38 61.01
C LEU A 452 -33.56 8.72 62.06
N THR A 453 -33.25 8.93 63.30
CA THR A 453 -34.07 8.43 64.43
C THR A 453 -34.66 9.62 65.21
N ALA A 454 -35.98 9.61 65.36
CA ALA A 454 -36.69 10.61 66.24
C ALA A 454 -36.99 10.00 67.59
N THR A 455 -36.53 10.67 68.66
CA THR A 455 -36.91 10.35 70.06
C THR A 455 -38.15 11.16 70.41
N VAL A 456 -39.26 10.48 70.60
CA VAL A 456 -40.54 11.16 70.94
C VAL A 456 -40.66 11.33 72.40
N PRO A 457 -40.67 12.58 72.93
CA PRO A 457 -40.82 12.86 74.36
C PRO A 457 -42.16 12.38 74.89
N GLU A 458 -42.20 12.06 76.18
CA GLU A 458 -43.46 11.66 76.84
C GLU A 458 -44.57 12.64 76.67
N GLY A 459 -45.77 12.20 76.30
CA GLY A 459 -46.93 13.04 76.03
C GLY A 459 -46.97 13.74 74.69
N LYS A 460 -45.99 13.50 73.80
CA LYS A 460 -45.95 13.98 72.44
C LYS A 460 -46.20 12.80 71.47
N ARG A 461 -46.48 13.12 70.20
CA ARG A 461 -46.55 12.13 69.09
C ARG A 461 -45.74 12.60 67.94
N PHE A 462 -45.13 11.66 67.24
CA PHE A 462 -44.45 11.91 65.96
C PHE A 462 -45.49 12.27 64.88
N THR A 463 -45.29 13.39 64.19
CA THR A 463 -46.26 13.93 63.21
C THR A 463 -45.71 13.83 61.78
N GLY A 464 -44.41 13.51 61.62
CA GLY A 464 -43.78 13.40 60.36
C GLY A 464 -42.41 14.09 60.31
N TRP A 465 -41.72 13.88 59.20
CA TRP A 465 -40.44 14.51 58.89
C TRP A 465 -40.61 15.76 58.05
N THR A 466 -39.86 16.79 58.32
CA THR A 466 -39.68 17.97 57.46
C THR A 466 -38.22 18.02 57.06
N VAL A 467 -37.93 17.99 55.76
CA VAL A 467 -36.57 18.06 55.20
C VAL A 467 -36.39 19.41 54.52
N LYS A 468 -35.29 20.11 54.79
CA LYS A 468 -34.92 21.34 54.10
C LYS A 468 -33.58 21.14 53.36
N VAL A 469 -33.54 21.45 52.07
CA VAL A 469 -32.34 21.45 51.25
C VAL A 469 -32.07 22.86 50.76
N GLY A 470 -30.92 23.43 51.11
CA GLY A 470 -30.57 24.80 50.74
C GLY A 470 -31.54 25.85 51.31
N GLY A 471 -32.23 25.55 52.46
CA GLY A 471 -33.20 26.43 53.09
C GLY A 471 -34.65 26.28 52.61
N GLU A 472 -34.89 25.53 51.53
CA GLU A 472 -36.22 25.22 50.99
C GLU A 472 -36.77 23.91 51.56
N GLU A 473 -38.04 23.86 51.90
CA GLU A 473 -38.70 22.61 52.28
C GLU A 473 -38.94 21.72 51.08
N LYS A 474 -38.60 20.43 51.25
CA LYS A 474 -38.83 19.39 50.28
C LYS A 474 -39.73 18.31 50.85
N GLU A 475 -40.49 17.61 50.02
CA GLU A 475 -41.32 16.50 50.46
C GLU A 475 -40.47 15.40 51.06
N ALA A 476 -40.79 14.96 52.27
CA ALA A 476 -40.01 13.95 53.01
C ALA A 476 -40.01 12.61 52.32
N GLY A 477 -41.00 12.28 51.48
CA GLY A 477 -41.12 11.05 50.71
C GLY A 477 -39.98 10.81 49.68
N ASP A 478 -39.32 11.89 49.22
CA ASP A 478 -38.20 11.82 48.30
C ASP A 478 -36.87 11.41 48.99
N PHE A 479 -36.83 11.54 50.34
CA PHE A 479 -35.58 11.38 51.11
C PHE A 479 -35.67 10.33 52.21
N LEU A 480 -36.86 9.87 52.61
CA LEU A 480 -37.08 9.05 53.78
C LEU A 480 -37.99 7.86 53.50
N THR A 481 -37.50 6.66 53.74
CA THR A 481 -38.33 5.44 53.80
C THR A 481 -38.80 5.25 55.26
N THR A 482 -40.10 5.45 55.49
CA THR A 482 -40.89 5.15 56.69
C THR A 482 -40.22 5.20 58.07
N PRO A 483 -40.78 5.90 59.08
CA PRO A 483 -40.31 5.88 60.45
C PRO A 483 -40.61 4.50 61.05
N ASN A 484 -39.67 3.94 61.79
CA ASN A 484 -39.95 2.89 62.77
C ASN A 484 -40.61 3.51 64.00
#